data_e7fca6f894dc20b84417b0145f9f7f38
#
_entry.id   e7fca6f894dc20b84417b0145f9f7f38
#
_cell.length_a   1.000
_cell.length_b   1.000
_cell.length_c   1.000
_cell.angle_alpha   90.00
_cell.angle_beta   90.00
_cell.angle_gamma   90.00
#
_symmetry.space_group_name_H-M   'P 1'
#
loop_
_entity.id
_entity.type
_entity.pdbx_description
1 polymer ?
#
loop_
_entity_poly.entity_id
_entity_poly.type
_entity_poly.pdbx_seq_one_letter_code
_entity_poly.pdbx_strand_id
1 'polypeptide(L)'
;TGGWSTVIWALQDTVRQLKPECTYVLTGGGTMSMAINAIACFRGGLDAITVGEPTGQFSSFFAYSGDAENERRFTLPHSQLEVEVSNLWNDSATDLPLFDIDYAFKERYDETGRLYEWENTILPDVYVYQDIEDIRQGRDSVMEWVLAQ
;
A
#
# COMPACT_ATOMS: atom_id res chain seq x y z
N THR A 1 -13.77 -1.25 19.69
CA THR A 1 -13.03 -0.27 18.86
C THR A 1 -12.65 -0.93 17.54
N GLY A 2 -13.60 -0.92 16.58
CA GLY A 2 -13.34 -1.44 15.24
C GLY A 2 -12.52 -0.44 14.42
N GLY A 3 -11.23 -0.70 14.30
CA GLY A 3 -10.36 0.04 13.38
C GLY A 3 -10.54 -0.42 11.94
N TRP A 4 -9.80 0.19 11.02
CA TRP A 4 -9.75 -0.16 9.60
C TRP A 4 -9.54 -1.66 9.34
N SER A 5 -8.77 -2.35 10.20
CA SER A 5 -8.58 -3.81 10.14
C SER A 5 -9.91 -4.57 10.17
N THR A 6 -10.87 -4.14 10.99
CA THR A 6 -12.19 -4.76 11.05
C THR A 6 -12.95 -4.63 9.74
N VAL A 7 -12.82 -3.49 9.05
CA VAL A 7 -13.45 -3.26 7.74
C VAL A 7 -12.82 -4.17 6.69
N ILE A 8 -11.50 -4.26 6.65
CA ILE A 8 -10.78 -5.14 5.71
C ILE A 8 -11.17 -6.59 5.90
N TRP A 9 -11.23 -7.08 7.14
CA TRP A 9 -11.66 -8.45 7.42
C TRP A 9 -13.12 -8.71 7.07
N ALA A 10 -14.01 -7.76 7.35
CA ALA A 10 -15.43 -7.89 6.97
C ALA A 10 -15.61 -7.94 5.45
N LEU A 11 -14.85 -7.14 4.69
CA LEU A 11 -14.83 -7.21 3.22
C LEU A 11 -14.30 -8.55 2.74
N GLN A 12 -13.19 -9.02 3.30
CA GLN A 12 -12.61 -10.32 2.97
C GLN A 12 -13.60 -11.46 3.20
N ASP A 13 -14.31 -11.45 4.34
CA ASP A 13 -15.33 -12.46 4.66
C ASP A 13 -16.53 -12.37 3.71
N THR A 14 -16.92 -11.16 3.30
CA THR A 14 -17.98 -10.97 2.30
C THR A 14 -17.58 -11.57 0.95
N VAL A 15 -16.37 -11.30 0.49
CA VAL A 15 -15.85 -11.89 -0.77
C VAL A 15 -15.81 -13.41 -0.69
N ARG A 16 -15.36 -13.99 0.43
CA ARG A 16 -15.37 -15.45 0.63
C ARG A 16 -16.78 -16.04 0.55
N GLN A 17 -17.78 -15.32 1.07
CA GLN A 17 -19.18 -15.78 1.00
C GLN A 17 -19.75 -15.74 -0.42
N LEU A 18 -19.33 -14.76 -1.22
CA LEU A 18 -19.72 -14.63 -2.63
C LEU A 18 -19.13 -15.71 -3.51
N LYS A 19 -17.98 -16.31 -3.08
CA LYS A 19 -17.27 -17.37 -3.80
C LYS A 19 -17.00 -17.01 -5.27
N PRO A 20 -16.39 -15.86 -5.57
CA PRO A 20 -16.06 -15.50 -6.94
C PRO A 20 -15.02 -16.49 -7.50
N GLU A 21 -15.02 -16.67 -8.82
CA GLU A 21 -14.00 -17.48 -9.51
C GLU A 21 -12.61 -16.85 -9.39
N CYS A 22 -12.57 -15.50 -9.39
CA CYS A 22 -11.35 -14.72 -9.24
C CYS A 22 -11.60 -13.43 -8.46
N THR A 23 -10.58 -12.95 -7.74
CA THR A 23 -10.62 -11.66 -7.03
C THR A 23 -9.47 -10.81 -7.52
N TYR A 24 -9.76 -9.59 -7.96
CA TYR A 24 -8.76 -8.62 -8.39
C TYR A 24 -8.65 -7.48 -7.39
N VAL A 25 -7.41 -7.02 -7.14
CA VAL A 25 -7.11 -5.83 -6.34
C VAL A 25 -6.35 -4.85 -7.21
N LEU A 26 -6.94 -3.67 -7.42
CA LEU A 26 -6.32 -2.64 -8.23
C LEU A 26 -5.27 -1.88 -7.42
N THR A 27 -4.09 -1.69 -8.00
CA THR A 27 -2.95 -1.00 -7.38
C THR A 27 -2.44 0.13 -8.27
N GLY A 28 -1.78 1.10 -7.66
CA GLY A 28 -1.17 2.20 -8.40
C GLY A 28 -0.37 3.13 -7.50
N GLY A 29 0.24 4.16 -8.08
CA GLY A 29 1.07 5.13 -7.36
C GLY A 29 0.35 5.88 -6.24
N GLY A 30 -0.97 5.90 -6.22
CA GLY A 30 -1.77 6.43 -5.11
C GLY A 30 -2.06 5.43 -3.99
N THR A 31 -1.68 4.16 -4.14
CA THR A 31 -1.93 3.12 -3.14
C THR A 31 -0.91 3.21 -2.02
N MET A 32 -1.35 3.56 -0.81
CA MET A 32 -0.48 3.73 0.35
C MET A 32 -1.19 3.51 1.68
N SER A 33 -0.44 3.48 2.78
CA SER A 33 -0.94 3.36 4.16
C SER A 33 -1.80 2.10 4.36
N MET A 34 -3.01 2.23 4.88
CA MET A 34 -3.89 1.09 5.12
C MET A 34 -4.29 0.30 3.87
N ALA A 35 -4.19 0.91 2.68
CA ALA A 35 -4.39 0.18 1.43
C ALA A 35 -3.32 -0.88 1.20
N ILE A 36 -2.08 -0.65 1.65
CA ILE A 36 -1.00 -1.66 1.64
C ILE A 36 -1.41 -2.88 2.47
N ASN A 37 -1.92 -2.66 3.69
CA ASN A 37 -2.40 -3.75 4.53
C ASN A 37 -3.59 -4.50 3.90
N ALA A 38 -4.48 -3.76 3.23
CA ALA A 38 -5.60 -4.38 2.53
C ALA A 38 -5.11 -5.33 1.42
N ILE A 39 -4.15 -4.89 0.60
CA ILE A 39 -3.55 -5.73 -0.44
C ILE A 39 -2.98 -7.02 0.18
N ALA A 40 -2.17 -6.90 1.24
CA ALA A 40 -1.58 -8.05 1.91
C ALA A 40 -2.66 -9.04 2.43
N CYS A 41 -3.73 -8.51 3.03
CA CYS A 41 -4.86 -9.32 3.49
C CYS A 41 -5.59 -10.03 2.33
N PHE A 42 -5.87 -9.33 1.24
CA PHE A 42 -6.59 -9.92 0.11
C PHE A 42 -5.73 -10.94 -0.65
N ARG A 43 -4.43 -10.65 -0.87
CA ARG A 43 -3.51 -11.63 -1.47
C ARG A 43 -3.38 -12.88 -0.59
N GLY A 44 -3.08 -12.71 0.71
CA GLY A 44 -2.87 -13.83 1.61
C GLY A 44 -4.13 -14.62 1.98
N GLY A 45 -5.30 -14.00 1.93
CA GLY A 45 -6.53 -14.62 2.39
C GLY A 45 -7.55 -14.99 1.31
N LEU A 46 -7.37 -14.51 0.07
CA LEU A 46 -8.29 -14.74 -1.04
C LEU A 46 -7.57 -15.13 -2.33
N ASP A 47 -6.25 -15.30 -2.29
CA ASP A 47 -5.41 -15.50 -3.48
C ASP A 47 -5.68 -14.43 -4.57
N ALA A 48 -5.91 -13.20 -4.12
CA ALA A 48 -6.29 -12.12 -5.01
C ALA A 48 -5.12 -11.72 -5.93
N ILE A 49 -5.45 -11.47 -7.19
CA ILE A 49 -4.51 -11.00 -8.21
C ILE A 49 -4.43 -9.48 -8.15
N THR A 50 -3.24 -8.94 -8.02
CA THR A 50 -3.01 -7.48 -8.06
C THR A 50 -2.78 -7.01 -9.48
N VAL A 51 -3.49 -5.93 -9.89
CA VAL A 51 -3.47 -5.41 -11.26
C VAL A 51 -3.25 -3.92 -11.24
N GLY A 52 -2.40 -3.41 -12.10
CA GLY A 52 -2.14 -1.98 -12.26
C GLY A 52 -0.67 -1.61 -12.22
N GLU A 53 -0.31 -0.64 -11.39
CA GLU A 53 1.04 -0.13 -11.22
C GLU A 53 1.59 -0.46 -9.83
N PRO A 54 2.92 -0.40 -9.61
CA PRO A 54 3.50 -0.50 -8.28
C PRO A 54 2.88 0.48 -7.29
N THR A 55 2.79 0.09 -6.03
CA THR A 55 2.27 0.97 -4.99
C THR A 55 3.16 2.18 -4.79
N GLY A 56 2.57 3.33 -4.45
CA GLY A 56 3.31 4.58 -4.20
C GLY A 56 4.01 4.65 -2.86
N GLN A 57 3.92 3.59 -2.06
CA GLN A 57 4.54 3.48 -0.75
C GLN A 57 5.12 2.08 -0.56
N PHE A 58 6.15 1.98 0.25
CA PHE A 58 6.70 0.70 0.69
C PHE A 58 5.66 -0.17 1.39
N SER A 59 5.85 -1.48 1.31
CA SER A 59 5.06 -2.46 2.04
C SER A 59 5.21 -2.34 3.56
N SER A 60 6.34 -1.78 4.00
CA SER A 60 6.62 -1.48 5.40
C SER A 60 6.70 0.03 5.61
N PHE A 61 6.09 0.53 6.69
CA PHE A 61 6.03 1.97 6.94
C PHE A 61 5.84 2.30 8.42
N PHE A 62 6.15 3.55 8.77
CA PHE A 62 5.90 4.07 10.10
C PHE A 62 4.41 4.34 10.30
N ALA A 63 3.91 4.01 11.49
CA ALA A 63 2.52 4.18 11.87
C ALA A 63 2.40 4.73 13.30
N TYR A 64 1.16 4.90 13.76
CA TYR A 64 0.86 5.35 15.12
C TYR A 64 0.02 4.31 15.84
N SER A 65 0.34 4.02 17.10
CA SER A 65 -0.58 3.34 17.99
C SER A 65 -1.48 4.37 18.70
N GLY A 66 -2.80 4.12 18.71
CA GLY A 66 -3.77 5.07 19.23
C GLY A 66 -3.65 5.38 20.73
N ASP A 67 -3.01 4.52 21.50
CA ASP A 67 -2.95 4.61 22.96
C ASP A 67 -1.81 5.48 23.49
N ALA A 68 -0.87 5.90 22.63
CA ALA A 68 0.32 6.65 23.01
C ALA A 68 0.32 8.11 22.49
N GLU A 69 -0.84 8.74 22.40
CA GLU A 69 -0.94 10.11 21.83
C GLU A 69 -0.06 11.13 22.54
N ASN A 70 0.04 11.03 23.85
CA ASN A 70 0.84 11.94 24.66
C ASN A 70 2.35 11.65 24.64
N GLU A 71 2.76 10.44 24.29
CA GLU A 71 4.17 10.03 24.27
C GLU A 71 4.87 10.37 22.96
N ARG A 72 4.12 10.65 21.92
CA ARG A 72 4.64 10.92 20.57
C ARG A 72 4.62 12.39 20.17
N ARG A 73 3.96 13.24 20.97
CA ARG A 73 3.87 14.68 20.74
C ARG A 73 4.69 15.45 21.75
N PHE A 74 5.47 16.39 21.28
CA PHE A 74 6.22 17.30 22.13
C PHE A 74 6.33 18.66 21.47
N THR A 75 6.46 19.69 22.32
CA THR A 75 6.61 21.07 21.85
C THR A 75 8.08 21.46 21.92
N LEU A 76 8.63 21.94 20.82
CA LEU A 76 10.00 22.45 20.78
C LEU A 76 10.10 23.71 21.63
N PRO A 77 11.08 23.77 22.58
CA PRO A 77 11.08 24.83 23.62
C PRO A 77 11.31 26.24 23.06
N HIS A 78 11.99 26.38 21.96
CA HIS A 78 12.30 27.70 21.37
C HIS A 78 11.30 28.15 20.32
N SER A 79 10.92 27.27 19.38
CA SER A 79 10.01 27.62 18.30
C SER A 79 8.54 27.47 18.66
N GLN A 80 8.24 26.77 19.76
CA GLN A 80 6.89 26.40 20.17
C GLN A 80 6.12 25.59 19.13
N LEU A 81 6.83 24.96 18.18
CA LEU A 81 6.25 24.05 17.21
C LEU A 81 5.94 22.72 17.88
N GLU A 82 4.76 22.20 17.62
CA GLU A 82 4.41 20.83 17.98
C GLU A 82 5.04 19.86 16.99
N VAL A 83 5.68 18.83 17.50
CA VAL A 83 6.31 17.76 16.74
C VAL A 83 5.64 16.45 17.13
N GLU A 84 5.33 15.64 16.14
CA GLU A 84 4.79 14.30 16.33
C GLU A 84 5.75 13.29 15.68
N VAL A 85 6.07 12.22 16.38
CA VAL A 85 6.92 11.14 15.89
C VAL A 85 6.14 9.83 15.85
N SER A 86 6.41 9.02 14.84
CA SER A 86 5.83 7.68 14.75
C SER A 86 6.40 6.80 15.86
N ASN A 87 5.53 6.02 16.50
CA ASN A 87 5.88 5.11 17.58
C ASN A 87 5.65 3.63 17.23
N LEU A 88 5.30 3.34 15.98
CA LEU A 88 5.02 2.01 15.50
C LEU A 88 5.64 1.81 14.12
N TRP A 89 6.22 0.66 13.90
CA TRP A 89 6.60 0.15 12.59
C TRP A 89 5.54 -0.86 12.14
N ASN A 90 4.95 -0.63 10.98
CA ASN A 90 4.03 -1.56 10.35
C ASN A 90 4.76 -2.26 9.20
N ASP A 91 4.85 -3.56 9.28
CA ASP A 91 5.47 -4.40 8.27
C ASP A 91 4.42 -5.31 7.63
N SER A 92 4.12 -5.04 6.37
CA SER A 92 3.21 -5.84 5.57
C SER A 92 3.96 -6.81 4.65
N ALA A 93 5.29 -6.72 4.62
CA ALA A 93 6.16 -7.61 3.88
C ALA A 93 6.88 -8.53 4.88
N THR A 94 6.50 -9.78 4.91
CA THR A 94 7.01 -10.78 5.87
C THR A 94 8.49 -11.10 5.74
N ASP A 95 9.12 -10.70 4.63
CA ASP A 95 10.49 -11.08 4.27
C ASP A 95 11.52 -9.97 4.51
N LEU A 96 11.08 -8.78 4.96
CA LEU A 96 11.97 -7.64 5.19
C LEU A 96 12.50 -7.62 6.62
N PRO A 97 13.81 -7.36 6.82
CA PRO A 97 14.35 -7.16 8.14
C PRO A 97 13.71 -5.93 8.80
N LEU A 98 13.09 -6.14 9.95
CA LEU A 98 12.53 -5.07 10.76
C LEU A 98 13.66 -4.08 11.13
N PHE A 99 13.39 -2.79 10.96
CA PHE A 99 14.32 -1.70 11.30
C PHE A 99 15.56 -1.53 10.41
N ASP A 100 15.62 -2.21 9.28
CA ASP A 100 16.65 -1.90 8.27
C ASP A 100 16.19 -0.73 7.39
N ILE A 101 16.50 0.48 7.83
CA ILE A 101 16.14 1.71 7.12
C ILE A 101 16.83 1.79 5.75
N ASP A 102 18.07 1.36 5.64
CA ASP A 102 18.80 1.38 4.37
C ASP A 102 18.12 0.46 3.35
N TYR A 103 17.65 -0.68 3.81
CA TYR A 103 16.88 -1.60 2.97
C TYR A 103 15.51 -1.03 2.60
N ALA A 104 14.82 -0.41 3.56
CA ALA A 104 13.48 0.16 3.33
C ALA A 104 13.47 1.31 2.30
N PHE A 105 14.59 2.01 2.13
CA PHE A 105 14.73 3.13 1.18
C PHE A 105 15.61 2.81 -0.03
N LYS A 106 15.88 1.55 -0.28
CA LYS A 106 16.67 1.14 -1.44
C LYS A 106 15.84 1.28 -2.72
N GLU A 107 16.33 2.10 -3.61
CA GLU A 107 15.72 2.43 -4.89
C GLU A 107 16.38 1.69 -6.03
N ARG A 108 15.62 1.38 -7.06
CA ARG A 108 16.14 0.85 -8.31
C ARG A 108 16.07 1.89 -9.41
N TYR A 109 17.12 1.95 -10.18
CA TYR A 109 17.24 2.83 -11.33
C TYR A 109 17.37 2.00 -12.59
N ASP A 110 16.75 2.47 -13.68
CA ASP A 110 16.94 1.90 -14.99
C ASP A 110 18.34 2.23 -15.55
N GLU A 111 18.67 1.70 -16.73
CA GLU A 111 19.96 1.91 -17.39
C GLU A 111 20.24 3.39 -17.71
N THR A 112 19.25 4.25 -17.70
CA THR A 112 19.36 5.69 -17.91
C THR A 112 19.57 6.47 -16.63
N GLY A 113 19.56 5.80 -15.47
CA GLY A 113 19.64 6.41 -14.15
C GLY A 113 18.31 7.00 -13.68
N ARG A 114 17.20 6.64 -14.31
CA ARG A 114 15.85 7.05 -13.91
C ARG A 114 15.29 6.04 -12.90
N LEU A 115 14.79 6.55 -11.77
CA LEU A 115 14.07 5.73 -10.82
C LEU A 115 12.81 5.17 -11.50
N TYR A 116 12.67 3.86 -11.53
CA TYR A 116 11.49 3.21 -12.09
C TYR A 116 10.77 2.32 -11.08
N GLU A 117 11.46 1.89 -10.02
CA GLU A 117 10.93 0.94 -9.06
C GLU A 117 11.55 1.14 -7.67
N TRP A 118 10.74 1.03 -6.63
CA TRP A 118 11.19 0.96 -5.24
C TRP A 118 11.23 -0.51 -4.82
N GLU A 119 12.35 -0.95 -4.27
CA GLU A 119 12.56 -2.37 -3.97
C GLU A 119 11.50 -2.98 -3.05
N ASN A 120 10.96 -2.18 -2.12
CA ASN A 120 10.00 -2.61 -1.11
C ASN A 120 8.55 -2.23 -1.42
N THR A 121 8.24 -1.75 -2.61
CA THR A 121 6.85 -1.54 -3.02
C THR A 121 6.18 -2.86 -3.35
N ILE A 122 4.86 -2.89 -3.26
CA ILE A 122 4.12 -4.05 -3.74
C ILE A 122 4.01 -3.92 -5.26
N LEU A 123 4.61 -4.88 -5.94
CA LEU A 123 4.52 -4.99 -7.39
C LEU A 123 3.21 -5.71 -7.76
N PRO A 124 2.49 -5.24 -8.78
CA PRO A 124 1.31 -5.94 -9.25
C PRO A 124 1.69 -7.27 -9.93
N ASP A 125 0.80 -8.24 -9.85
CA ASP A 125 0.95 -9.51 -10.58
C ASP A 125 0.73 -9.28 -12.08
N VAL A 126 -0.08 -8.28 -12.44
CA VAL A 126 -0.34 -7.86 -13.82
C VAL A 126 -0.14 -6.36 -13.94
N TYR A 127 0.84 -5.96 -14.74
CA TYR A 127 1.11 -4.55 -15.01
C TYR A 127 0.15 -3.99 -16.05
N VAL A 128 -0.63 -3.00 -15.65
CA VAL A 128 -1.50 -2.21 -16.54
C VAL A 128 -1.27 -0.74 -16.21
N TYR A 129 -0.71 -0.01 -17.16
CA TYR A 129 -0.45 1.42 -16.99
C TYR A 129 -1.57 2.25 -17.59
N GLN A 130 -1.95 3.29 -16.86
CA GLN A 130 -2.90 4.29 -17.34
C GLN A 130 -2.13 5.52 -17.85
N ASP A 131 -2.27 5.86 -19.12
CA ASP A 131 -1.62 7.02 -19.67
C ASP A 131 -2.48 8.29 -19.53
N ILE A 132 -1.90 9.44 -19.86
CA ILE A 132 -2.59 10.73 -19.75
C ILE A 132 -3.76 10.83 -20.75
N GLU A 133 -3.69 10.14 -21.87
CA GLU A 133 -4.76 10.16 -22.87
C GLU A 133 -5.97 9.34 -22.39
N ASP A 134 -5.75 8.22 -21.72
CA ASP A 134 -6.83 7.44 -21.08
C ASP A 134 -7.58 8.32 -20.07
N ILE A 135 -6.83 9.05 -19.23
CA ILE A 135 -7.43 9.97 -18.24
C ILE A 135 -8.25 11.06 -18.93
N ARG A 136 -7.73 11.66 -20.02
CA ARG A 136 -8.45 12.70 -20.77
C ARG A 136 -9.73 12.20 -21.39
N GLN A 137 -9.77 10.95 -21.80
CA GLN A 137 -10.94 10.28 -22.36
C GLN A 137 -11.89 9.73 -21.32
N GLY A 138 -11.54 9.83 -20.03
CA GLY A 138 -12.33 9.27 -18.93
C GLY A 138 -12.32 7.73 -18.91
N ARG A 139 -11.28 7.11 -19.46
CA ARG A 139 -11.10 5.66 -19.48
C ARG A 139 -10.31 5.22 -18.27
N ASP A 140 -10.65 4.06 -17.74
CA ASP A 140 -9.90 3.35 -16.70
C ASP A 140 -9.34 2.06 -17.31
N SER A 141 -8.10 2.14 -17.81
CA SER A 141 -7.45 1.02 -18.50
C SER A 141 -7.26 -0.19 -17.57
N VAL A 142 -7.09 0.04 -16.26
CA VAL A 142 -6.95 -1.05 -15.29
C VAL A 142 -8.28 -1.77 -15.11
N MET A 143 -9.36 -1.03 -14.93
CA MET A 143 -10.70 -1.59 -14.82
C MET A 143 -11.15 -2.26 -16.14
N GLU A 144 -10.87 -1.64 -17.28
CA GLU A 144 -11.17 -2.23 -18.60
C GLU A 144 -10.46 -3.58 -18.78
N TRP A 145 -9.21 -3.67 -18.34
CA TRP A 145 -8.46 -4.93 -18.38
C TRP A 145 -9.14 -6.01 -17.51
N VAL A 146 -9.50 -5.67 -16.27
CA VAL A 146 -10.17 -6.62 -15.35
C VAL A 146 -11.51 -7.10 -15.91
N LEU A 147 -12.31 -6.19 -16.48
CA LEU A 147 -13.63 -6.54 -17.05
C LEU A 147 -13.55 -7.40 -18.32
N ALA A 148 -12.38 -7.49 -18.92
CA ALA A 148 -12.13 -8.31 -20.11
C ALA A 148 -11.70 -9.75 -19.77
N GLN A 149 -11.47 -10.09 -18.47
CA GLN A 149 -11.10 -11.44 -18.05
C GLN A 149 -12.34 -12.34 -17.87
#